data_a9984d5c17a8f0a1268fdcb43f61b11a
#
_entry.id   a9984d5c17a8f0a1268fdcb43f61b11a
#
_cell.length_a   1.000
_cell.length_b   1.000
_cell.length_c   1.000
_cell.angle_alpha   90.00
_cell.angle_beta   90.00
_cell.angle_gamma   90.00
#
_symmetry.space_group_name_H-M   'P 1'
#
loop_
_entity.id
_entity.type
_entity.pdbx_description
1 polymer ?
#
loop_
_entity_poly.entity_id
_entity_poly.type
_entity_poly.pdbx_seq_one_letter_code
_entity_poly.pdbx_strand_id
1 'polypeptide(L)'
;GLPVYAKRTIVMTGMFNNIFSQTGGQDFLEWTSNTAPTSTIPTLLLPFDCTLVSFSCRWCADAPVTFNSASDSWTIDIGRIADDAEANLANWTSLTGGAGLQTWDASDDGTHPSKISENLNVQLNKGWSIAVIGFESSAITPTNGEAQVCMVFEM
;
A
#
# COMPACT_ATOMS: atom_id res chain seq x y z
N GLY A 1 -35.27 -2.11 22.91
CA GLY A 1 -34.70 -2.46 21.62
C GLY A 1 -33.35 -3.16 21.77
N LEU A 2 -32.90 -3.79 20.70
CA LEU A 2 -31.55 -4.40 20.67
C LEU A 2 -30.50 -3.31 20.76
N PRO A 3 -29.39 -3.51 21.50
CA PRO A 3 -28.32 -2.53 21.54
C PRO A 3 -27.72 -2.33 20.16
N VAL A 4 -27.55 -1.08 19.76
CA VAL A 4 -26.81 -0.74 18.54
C VAL A 4 -25.33 -0.71 18.92
N TYR A 5 -24.56 -1.65 18.41
CA TYR A 5 -23.11 -1.62 18.57
C TYR A 5 -22.53 -0.66 17.54
N ALA A 6 -21.84 0.37 18.00
CA ALA A 6 -21.09 1.24 17.11
C ALA A 6 -19.97 0.44 16.44
N LYS A 7 -19.82 0.60 15.13
CA LYS A 7 -18.64 0.07 14.41
C LYS A 7 -17.38 0.64 15.03
N ARG A 8 -16.40 -0.22 15.27
CA ARG A 8 -15.09 0.21 15.72
C ARG A 8 -14.24 0.55 14.51
N THR A 9 -13.66 1.73 14.55
CA THR A 9 -12.75 2.22 13.51
C THR A 9 -11.33 2.19 14.03
N ILE A 10 -10.43 1.64 13.24
CA ILE A 10 -8.99 1.62 13.51
C ILE A 10 -8.30 2.35 12.38
N VAL A 11 -7.40 3.25 12.73
CA VAL A 11 -6.54 3.97 11.79
C VAL A 11 -5.13 3.46 11.93
N MET A 12 -4.54 3.06 10.82
CA MET A 12 -3.15 2.63 10.74
C MET A 12 -2.39 3.47 9.74
N THR A 13 -1.14 3.78 10.07
CA THR A 13 -0.26 4.56 9.23
C THR A 13 0.98 3.76 8.86
N GLY A 14 1.57 4.09 7.73
CA GLY A 14 2.82 3.54 7.26
C GLY A 14 3.50 4.47 6.27
N MET A 15 4.69 4.10 5.84
CA MET A 15 5.46 4.85 4.84
C MET A 15 5.99 3.94 3.76
N PHE A 16 5.94 4.43 2.52
CA PHE A 16 6.80 3.97 1.45
C PHE A 16 8.07 4.83 1.43
N ASN A 17 9.22 4.18 1.51
CA ASN A 17 10.53 4.82 1.39
C ASN A 17 11.20 4.40 0.08
N ASN A 18 12.02 5.29 -0.49
CA ASN A 18 12.75 5.03 -1.72
C ASN A 18 11.88 4.59 -2.90
N ILE A 19 10.69 5.19 -3.03
CA ILE A 19 9.79 4.93 -4.16
C ILE A 19 10.51 5.26 -5.46
N PHE A 20 10.33 4.38 -6.47
CA PHE A 20 10.98 4.49 -7.77
C PHE A 20 12.51 4.39 -7.71
N SER A 21 13.04 3.73 -6.69
CA SER A 21 14.48 3.47 -6.59
C SER A 21 14.99 2.42 -7.59
N GLN A 22 14.08 1.66 -8.20
CA GLN A 22 14.38 0.61 -9.17
C GLN A 22 13.36 0.64 -10.30
N THR A 23 13.84 0.52 -11.54
CA THR A 23 12.96 0.43 -12.71
C THR A 23 12.17 -0.88 -12.70
N GLY A 24 10.85 -0.79 -12.81
CA GLY A 24 9.96 -1.95 -12.81
C GLY A 24 9.95 -2.73 -11.50
N GLY A 25 10.28 -2.06 -10.40
CA GLY A 25 10.41 -2.66 -9.07
C GLY A 25 9.11 -2.66 -8.26
N GLN A 26 9.27 -3.01 -7.01
CA GLN A 26 8.22 -2.99 -6.00
C GLN A 26 8.68 -2.14 -4.82
N ASP A 27 7.76 -1.34 -4.31
CA ASP A 27 7.93 -0.58 -3.10
C ASP A 27 7.09 -1.21 -2.00
N PHE A 28 7.69 -1.42 -0.83
CA PHE A 28 7.00 -2.06 0.29
C PHE A 28 6.62 -1.04 1.36
N LEU A 29 5.36 -1.11 1.81
CA LEU A 29 4.92 -0.28 2.93
C LEU A 29 5.59 -0.74 4.21
N GLU A 30 6.23 0.18 4.89
CA GLU A 30 6.81 0.00 6.20
C GLU A 30 5.84 0.48 7.28
N TRP A 31 5.49 -0.41 8.21
CA TRP A 31 4.48 -0.15 9.24
C TRP A 31 5.05 0.61 10.44
N THR A 32 6.31 0.38 10.78
CA THR A 32 6.92 0.88 12.03
C THR A 32 8.35 1.35 11.91
N SER A 33 9.00 1.21 10.75
CA SER A 33 10.43 1.46 10.59
C SER A 33 10.72 2.23 9.31
N ASN A 34 11.80 2.99 9.32
CA ASN A 34 12.33 3.71 8.17
C ASN A 34 13.34 2.89 7.36
N THR A 35 13.57 1.65 7.73
CA THR A 35 14.59 0.82 7.08
C THR A 35 13.89 -0.29 6.31
N ALA A 36 13.85 -0.15 4.99
CA ALA A 36 13.33 -1.20 4.12
C ALA A 36 14.21 -2.45 4.24
N PRO A 37 13.63 -3.61 4.57
CA PRO A 37 14.37 -4.85 4.50
C PRO A 37 14.72 -5.17 3.05
N THR A 38 15.93 -5.63 2.83
CA THR A 38 16.43 -5.90 1.47
C THR A 38 15.90 -7.20 0.86
N SER A 39 15.31 -8.07 1.66
CA SER A 39 14.92 -9.43 1.21
C SER A 39 13.56 -9.92 1.71
N THR A 40 12.95 -9.23 2.67
CA THR A 40 11.66 -9.64 3.23
C THR A 40 10.64 -8.51 3.14
N ILE A 41 9.39 -8.86 2.88
CA ILE A 41 8.29 -7.89 2.82
C ILE A 41 7.85 -7.56 4.25
N PRO A 42 7.77 -6.28 4.65
CA PRO A 42 7.18 -5.90 5.92
C PRO A 42 5.72 -6.32 5.99
N THR A 43 5.37 -7.05 7.04
CA THR A 43 4.00 -7.55 7.23
C THR A 43 3.41 -7.04 8.54
N LEU A 44 2.08 -6.97 8.56
CA LEU A 44 1.29 -6.73 9.75
C LEU A 44 0.43 -7.96 10.03
N LEU A 45 0.64 -8.59 11.18
CA LEU A 45 -0.22 -9.69 11.65
C LEU A 45 -1.51 -9.12 12.25
N LEU A 46 -2.64 -9.46 11.66
CA LEU A 46 -3.94 -8.94 12.10
C LEU A 46 -4.44 -9.67 13.36
N PRO A 47 -4.72 -8.94 14.44
CA PRO A 47 -5.24 -9.54 15.68
C PRO A 47 -6.77 -9.70 15.69
N PHE A 48 -7.48 -9.24 14.67
CA PHE A 48 -8.95 -9.24 14.56
C PHE A 48 -9.41 -9.31 13.12
N ASP A 49 -10.67 -9.70 12.91
CA ASP A 49 -11.34 -9.57 11.61
C ASP A 49 -11.72 -8.11 11.37
N CYS A 50 -11.47 -7.61 10.17
CA CYS A 50 -11.80 -6.22 9.81
C CYS A 50 -12.01 -6.06 8.30
N THR A 51 -12.50 -4.89 7.92
CA THR A 51 -12.63 -4.47 6.52
C THR A 51 -11.83 -3.20 6.30
N LEU A 52 -10.96 -3.18 5.31
CA LEU A 52 -10.34 -1.94 4.85
C LEU A 52 -11.37 -1.14 4.07
N VAL A 53 -11.69 0.06 4.55
CA VAL A 53 -12.74 0.92 3.97
C VAL A 53 -12.22 2.18 3.32
N SER A 54 -11.00 2.63 3.70
CA SER A 54 -10.37 3.80 3.10
C SER A 54 -8.85 3.63 3.08
N PHE A 55 -8.25 4.12 2.01
CA PHE A 55 -6.81 4.17 1.81
C PHE A 55 -6.43 5.55 1.30
N SER A 56 -5.51 6.21 1.96
CA SER A 56 -4.97 7.48 1.49
C SER A 56 -3.46 7.43 1.40
N CYS A 57 -2.93 8.09 0.37
CA CYS A 57 -1.50 8.13 0.12
C CYS A 57 -1.10 9.53 -0.33
N ARG A 58 -0.04 10.07 0.27
CA ARG A 58 0.48 11.40 -0.02
C ARG A 58 1.97 11.32 -0.31
N TRP A 59 2.37 11.87 -1.46
CA TRP A 59 3.77 12.11 -1.77
C TRP A 59 4.35 13.20 -0.86
N CYS A 60 5.44 12.91 -0.18
CA CYS A 60 6.05 13.81 0.81
C CYS A 60 7.55 14.07 0.58
N ALA A 61 8.12 13.61 -0.53
CA ALA A 61 9.47 13.98 -0.91
C ALA A 61 9.58 15.44 -1.34
N ASP A 62 10.77 16.05 -1.24
CA ASP A 62 10.99 17.43 -1.63
C ASP A 62 10.76 17.65 -3.13
N ALA A 63 11.26 16.72 -3.96
CA ALA A 63 11.01 16.75 -5.40
C ALA A 63 9.62 16.18 -5.73
N PRO A 64 8.95 16.71 -6.79
CA PRO A 64 7.69 16.15 -7.24
C PRO A 64 7.85 14.72 -7.76
N VAL A 65 6.74 13.98 -7.84
CA VAL A 65 6.73 12.66 -8.48
C VAL A 65 7.11 12.78 -9.96
N THR A 66 7.84 11.81 -10.48
CA THR A 66 8.29 11.81 -11.88
C THR A 66 7.97 10.50 -12.56
N PHE A 67 7.24 10.58 -13.67
CA PHE A 67 6.98 9.49 -14.59
C PHE A 67 7.66 9.77 -15.94
N ASN A 68 8.25 8.74 -16.56
CA ASN A 68 9.01 8.90 -17.79
C ASN A 68 8.16 8.96 -19.05
N SER A 69 7.02 8.30 -19.02
CA SER A 69 6.15 8.21 -20.19
C SER A 69 4.67 8.23 -19.79
N ALA A 70 3.81 8.48 -20.76
CA ALA A 70 2.37 8.48 -20.56
C ALA A 70 1.78 7.12 -20.16
N SER A 71 2.54 6.04 -20.32
CA SER A 71 2.12 4.68 -19.94
C SER A 71 2.63 4.25 -18.57
N ASP A 72 3.46 5.06 -17.93
CA ASP A 72 4.00 4.71 -16.62
C ASP A 72 2.97 4.86 -15.53
N SER A 73 3.03 3.97 -14.55
CA SER A 73 2.15 3.98 -13.40
C SER A 73 2.79 3.36 -12.16
N TRP A 74 2.25 3.73 -11.02
CA TRP A 74 2.54 3.11 -9.74
C TRP A 74 1.21 2.71 -9.10
N THR A 75 0.97 1.40 -8.98
CA THR A 75 -0.26 0.85 -8.43
C THR A 75 0.01 0.25 -7.07
N ILE A 76 -0.70 0.75 -6.07
CA ILE A 76 -0.61 0.28 -4.68
C ILE A 76 -1.70 -0.77 -4.46
N ASP A 77 -1.31 -1.91 -3.94
CA ASP A 77 -2.23 -3.01 -3.66
C ASP A 77 -1.99 -3.60 -2.27
N ILE A 78 -3.00 -4.20 -1.70
CA ILE A 78 -2.94 -4.93 -0.44
C ILE A 78 -3.08 -6.43 -0.71
N GLY A 79 -2.27 -7.20 -0.03
CA GLY A 79 -2.29 -8.64 -0.16
C GLY A 79 -1.96 -9.36 1.13
N ARG A 80 -2.02 -10.66 1.06
CA ARG A 80 -1.79 -11.57 2.16
C ARG A 80 -0.57 -12.44 1.85
N ILE A 81 0.29 -12.64 2.85
CA ILE A 81 1.30 -13.70 2.83
C ILE A 81 0.64 -15.00 3.26
N ALA A 82 0.93 -16.09 2.57
CA ALA A 82 0.44 -17.42 2.93
C ALA A 82 0.91 -17.80 4.36
N ASP A 83 0.05 -18.52 5.08
CA ASP A 83 0.36 -18.95 6.46
C ASP A 83 1.62 -19.82 6.48
N ASP A 84 2.46 -19.60 7.48
CA ASP A 84 3.73 -20.30 7.67
C ASP A 84 4.73 -20.18 6.50
N ALA A 85 4.50 -19.22 5.59
CA ALA A 85 5.37 -18.97 4.46
C ALA A 85 6.33 -17.80 4.72
N GLU A 86 7.44 -17.81 4.02
CA GLU A 86 8.36 -16.68 4.00
C GLU A 86 7.67 -15.43 3.46
N ALA A 87 7.88 -14.30 4.11
CA ALA A 87 7.33 -13.00 3.70
C ALA A 87 8.08 -12.47 2.46
N ASN A 88 7.74 -13.01 1.32
CA ASN A 88 8.29 -12.62 0.02
C ASN A 88 7.19 -12.50 -1.04
N LEU A 89 7.55 -11.96 -2.20
CA LEU A 89 6.60 -11.68 -3.27
C LEU A 89 5.94 -12.96 -3.84
N ALA A 90 6.65 -14.08 -3.84
CA ALA A 90 6.11 -15.35 -4.35
C ALA A 90 4.98 -15.91 -3.47
N ASN A 91 4.97 -15.56 -2.19
CA ASN A 91 3.99 -16.01 -1.21
C ASN A 91 2.91 -14.94 -0.93
N TRP A 92 2.99 -13.80 -1.60
CA TRP A 92 2.01 -12.72 -1.48
C TRP A 92 0.90 -12.88 -2.52
N THR A 93 -0.33 -12.71 -2.08
CA THR A 93 -1.51 -12.79 -2.95
C THR A 93 -2.37 -11.54 -2.78
N SER A 94 -2.69 -10.85 -3.88
CA SER A 94 -3.56 -9.69 -3.89
C SER A 94 -4.94 -10.02 -3.32
N LEU A 95 -5.46 -9.12 -2.48
CA LEU A 95 -6.82 -9.18 -1.93
C LEU A 95 -7.82 -8.33 -2.71
N THR A 96 -7.34 -7.57 -3.71
CA THR A 96 -8.19 -6.79 -4.62
C THR A 96 -8.37 -7.48 -5.98
N GLY A 97 -7.84 -8.69 -6.14
CA GLY A 97 -7.83 -9.38 -7.43
C GLY A 97 -6.90 -8.74 -8.47
N GLY A 98 -5.91 -7.97 -8.01
CA GLY A 98 -4.96 -7.26 -8.86
C GLY A 98 -5.42 -5.87 -9.31
N ALA A 99 -6.62 -5.44 -8.95
CA ALA A 99 -7.10 -4.09 -9.29
C ALA A 99 -6.36 -2.97 -8.56
N GLY A 100 -5.84 -3.29 -7.36
CA GLY A 100 -5.18 -2.33 -6.49
C GLY A 100 -6.14 -1.45 -5.69
N LEU A 101 -5.57 -0.73 -4.73
CA LEU A 101 -6.27 0.25 -3.90
C LEU A 101 -6.25 1.63 -4.54
N GLN A 102 -5.14 1.96 -5.20
CA GLN A 102 -4.89 3.29 -5.76
C GLN A 102 -3.83 3.20 -6.87
N THR A 103 -3.97 4.03 -7.90
CA THR A 103 -2.97 4.16 -8.96
C THR A 103 -2.58 5.62 -9.14
N TRP A 104 -1.27 5.87 -9.24
CA TRP A 104 -0.69 7.11 -9.68
C TRP A 104 -0.12 6.89 -11.09
N ASP A 105 -0.27 7.85 -11.95
CA ASP A 105 0.12 7.76 -13.36
C ASP A 105 0.73 9.07 -13.89
N ALA A 106 0.96 9.14 -15.18
CA ALA A 106 1.56 10.29 -15.82
C ALA A 106 0.76 11.60 -15.65
N SER A 107 -0.52 11.53 -15.27
CA SER A 107 -1.30 12.74 -14.94
C SER A 107 -0.86 13.40 -13.63
N ASP A 108 -0.17 12.65 -12.78
CA ASP A 108 0.39 13.14 -11.52
C ASP A 108 1.80 13.71 -11.68
N ASP A 109 2.42 13.55 -12.86
CA ASP A 109 3.79 13.96 -13.11
C ASP A 109 4.04 15.45 -12.81
N GLY A 110 5.16 15.74 -12.17
CA GLY A 110 5.52 17.09 -11.78
C GLY A 110 4.72 17.64 -10.59
N THR A 111 3.98 16.80 -9.86
CA THR A 111 3.15 17.21 -8.72
C THR A 111 3.56 16.51 -7.42
N HIS A 112 2.92 16.90 -6.32
CA HIS A 112 2.97 16.23 -5.02
C HIS A 112 1.58 15.64 -4.72
N PRO A 113 1.23 14.48 -5.30
CA PRO A 113 -0.13 13.97 -5.20
C PRO A 113 -0.54 13.64 -3.76
N SER A 114 -1.82 13.85 -3.50
CA SER A 114 -2.49 13.44 -2.28
C SER A 114 -3.83 12.83 -2.68
N LYS A 115 -3.97 11.52 -2.57
CA LYS A 115 -5.13 10.79 -3.06
C LYS A 115 -5.79 9.99 -1.95
N ILE A 116 -7.12 9.93 -1.99
CA ILE A 116 -7.94 9.16 -1.07
C ILE A 116 -8.82 8.22 -1.90
N SER A 117 -8.74 6.94 -1.59
CA SER A 117 -9.64 5.91 -2.10
C SER A 117 -10.64 5.55 -1.00
N GLU A 118 -11.90 5.82 -1.23
CA GLU A 118 -12.99 5.60 -0.27
C GLU A 118 -13.91 4.47 -0.72
N ASN A 119 -14.79 4.05 0.17
CA ASN A 119 -15.78 3.00 -0.06
C ASN A 119 -15.15 1.67 -0.49
N LEU A 120 -13.96 1.39 0.01
CA LEU A 120 -13.31 0.11 -0.16
C LEU A 120 -14.05 -0.96 0.65
N ASN A 121 -13.98 -2.20 0.19
CA ASN A 121 -14.57 -3.34 0.87
C ASN A 121 -13.62 -4.54 0.82
N VAL A 122 -12.42 -4.37 1.33
CA VAL A 122 -11.42 -5.44 1.37
C VAL A 122 -11.52 -6.16 2.71
N GLN A 123 -12.01 -7.39 2.68
CA GLN A 123 -12.19 -8.22 3.88
C GLN A 123 -10.86 -8.81 4.32
N LEU A 124 -10.55 -8.70 5.60
CA LEU A 124 -9.32 -9.14 6.21
C LEU A 124 -9.64 -9.98 7.46
N ASN A 125 -9.02 -11.14 7.58
CA ASN A 125 -9.29 -12.05 8.68
C ASN A 125 -8.20 -12.00 9.75
N LYS A 126 -8.60 -12.20 10.97
CA LYS A 126 -7.70 -12.42 12.10
C LYS A 126 -6.67 -13.51 11.77
N GLY A 127 -5.43 -13.25 12.13
CA GLY A 127 -4.32 -14.18 11.93
C GLY A 127 -3.65 -14.06 10.56
N TRP A 128 -4.19 -13.25 9.64
CA TRP A 128 -3.52 -12.99 8.37
C TRP A 128 -2.32 -12.05 8.55
N SER A 129 -1.24 -12.36 7.86
CA SER A 129 -0.12 -11.45 7.65
C SER A 129 -0.37 -10.67 6.38
N ILE A 130 -0.65 -9.38 6.50
CA ILE A 130 -0.92 -8.50 5.37
C ILE A 130 0.29 -7.66 5.00
N ALA A 131 0.43 -7.35 3.72
CA ALA A 131 1.43 -6.44 3.20
C ALA A 131 0.82 -5.55 2.13
N VAL A 132 1.26 -4.29 2.09
CA VAL A 132 0.88 -3.31 1.07
C VAL A 132 2.09 -3.06 0.19
N ILE A 133 1.91 -3.23 -1.11
CA ILE A 133 2.98 -3.15 -2.10
C ILE A 133 2.60 -2.16 -3.19
N GLY A 134 3.53 -1.26 -3.53
CA GLY A 134 3.44 -0.42 -4.72
C GLY A 134 4.19 -1.08 -5.87
N PHE A 135 3.51 -1.31 -6.97
CA PHE A 135 4.08 -1.91 -8.18
C PHE A 135 4.34 -0.81 -9.22
N GLU A 136 5.60 -0.70 -9.61
CA GLU A 136 6.02 0.20 -10.67
C GLU A 136 5.85 -0.45 -12.03
N SER A 137 5.38 0.32 -13.02
CA SER A 137 5.45 -0.12 -14.41
C SER A 137 6.90 -0.20 -14.89
N SER A 138 7.14 -0.93 -15.96
CA SER A 138 8.48 -1.30 -16.43
C SER A 138 9.35 -0.12 -16.91
N ALA A 139 8.80 1.07 -17.04
CA ALA A 139 9.46 2.20 -17.70
C ALA A 139 9.74 3.41 -16.79
N ILE A 140 9.49 3.31 -15.49
CA ILE A 140 9.71 4.42 -14.56
C ILE A 140 11.19 4.65 -14.34
N THR A 141 11.65 5.91 -14.44
CA THR A 141 12.98 6.28 -14.00
C THR A 141 13.01 6.31 -12.47
N PRO A 142 13.99 5.68 -11.87
CA PRO A 142 14.14 5.72 -10.42
C PRO A 142 14.21 7.16 -9.92
N THR A 143 13.31 7.51 -9.04
CA THR A 143 13.33 8.77 -8.29
C THR A 143 13.18 8.39 -6.83
N ASN A 144 14.14 8.76 -6.01
CA ASN A 144 14.03 8.53 -4.57
C ASN A 144 12.88 9.38 -4.03
N GLY A 145 11.81 8.73 -3.66
CA GLY A 145 10.62 9.38 -3.13
C GLY A 145 10.13 8.73 -1.87
N GLU A 146 9.25 9.42 -1.19
CA GLU A 146 8.60 8.97 0.04
C GLU A 146 7.12 9.28 -0.05
N ALA A 147 6.28 8.36 0.44
CA ALA A 147 4.85 8.58 0.54
C ALA A 147 4.31 8.08 1.88
N GLN A 148 3.51 8.91 2.50
CA GLN A 148 2.79 8.56 3.72
C GLN A 148 1.47 7.90 3.38
N VAL A 149 1.14 6.84 4.11
CA VAL A 149 -0.09 6.09 3.95
C VAL A 149 -0.90 6.15 5.25
N CYS A 150 -2.20 6.30 5.09
CA CYS A 150 -3.17 6.13 6.17
C CYS A 150 -4.27 5.19 5.69
N MET A 151 -4.58 4.20 6.49
CA MET A 151 -5.62 3.20 6.23
C MET A 151 -6.65 3.22 7.33
N VAL A 152 -7.92 3.10 6.94
CA VAL A 152 -9.04 3.04 7.87
C VAL A 152 -9.70 1.67 7.76
N PHE A 153 -9.77 0.98 8.88
CA PHE A 153 -10.41 -0.32 9.02
C PHE A 153 -11.65 -0.22 9.90
N GLU A 154 -12.66 -0.96 9.55
CA GLU A 154 -13.87 -1.14 10.39
C GLU A 154 -13.97 -2.59 10.86
N MET A 155 -14.37 -2.74 12.12
CA MET A 155 -14.68 -4.05 12.72
C MET A 155 -16.18 -4.25 12.88
#